data_19ce754598866f8bea050192c35eb0fb
#
_entry.id   19ce754598866f8bea050192c35eb0fb
#
_cell.length_a   1.000
_cell.length_b   1.000
_cell.length_c   1.000
_cell.angle_alpha   90.00
_cell.angle_beta   90.00
_cell.angle_gamma   90.00
#
_symmetry.space_group_name_H-M   'P 1'
#
loop_
_entity.id
_entity.type
_entity.pdbx_description
1 polymer ?
#
loop_
_entity_poly.entity_id
_entity_poly.type
_entity_poly.pdbx_seq_one_letter_code
_entity_poly.pdbx_strand_id
1 'polypeptide(L)'
;MTGNALRIGLDIRTLTAPKTGDRTYTLNLIHALARVDSRNGYLLLSDRPVDGSLLPAADNFRLVVAPARHPYWWTVRVLPRLAGELRLDLVHVQYLAWSAGPAKLLTTVHDATFAVLPETFPRR
;
A
#
# COMPACT_ATOMS: atom_id res chain seq x y z
N MET A 1 26.61 10.98 -3.91
CA MET A 1 25.51 11.48 -4.73
C MET A 1 24.20 11.39 -3.95
N THR A 2 23.63 12.52 -3.65
CA THR A 2 22.33 12.58 -2.97
C THR A 2 21.24 12.59 -4.05
N GLY A 3 20.60 11.46 -4.31
CA GLY A 3 19.39 11.41 -5.16
C GLY A 3 18.26 12.21 -4.51
N ASN A 4 17.28 12.63 -5.28
CA ASN A 4 16.10 13.30 -4.76
C ASN A 4 15.31 12.35 -3.84
N ALA A 5 14.64 12.94 -2.83
CA ALA A 5 13.71 12.18 -2.00
C ALA A 5 12.57 11.63 -2.85
N LEU A 6 12.21 10.39 -2.62
CA LEU A 6 11.10 9.74 -3.32
C LEU A 6 9.77 10.01 -2.62
N ARG A 7 8.71 10.01 -3.40
CA ARG A 7 7.33 10.00 -2.92
C ARG A 7 6.78 8.60 -3.10
N ILE A 8 6.54 7.93 -1.99
CA ILE A 8 6.18 6.51 -1.96
C ILE A 8 4.76 6.35 -1.43
N GLY A 9 3.89 5.76 -2.22
CA GLY A 9 2.55 5.39 -1.79
C GLY A 9 2.54 3.98 -1.22
N LEU A 10 1.93 3.82 -0.07
CA LEU A 10 1.73 2.51 0.57
C LEU A 10 0.23 2.25 0.66
N ASP A 11 -0.25 1.18 0.05
CA ASP A 11 -1.63 0.73 0.20
C ASP A 11 -1.79 0.10 1.58
N ILE A 12 -2.50 0.80 2.47
CA ILE A 12 -2.68 0.38 3.86
C ILE A 12 -4.11 -0.05 4.17
N ARG A 13 -4.90 -0.39 3.17
CA ARG A 13 -6.32 -0.79 3.37
C ARG A 13 -6.48 -1.99 4.30
N THR A 14 -5.46 -2.83 4.42
CA THR A 14 -5.47 -3.96 5.38
C THR A 14 -5.63 -3.51 6.83
N LEU A 15 -5.27 -2.26 7.15
CA LEU A 15 -5.44 -1.72 8.51
C LEU A 15 -6.91 -1.46 8.87
N THR A 16 -7.79 -1.42 7.88
CA THR A 16 -9.24 -1.25 8.09
C THR A 16 -9.99 -2.58 8.18
N ALA A 17 -9.30 -3.67 7.92
CA ALA A 17 -9.85 -5.02 7.98
C ALA A 17 -9.69 -5.63 9.39
N PRO A 18 -10.36 -6.76 9.68
CA PRO A 18 -10.11 -7.54 10.90
C PRO A 18 -8.63 -7.91 11.04
N LYS A 19 -8.19 -8.16 12.27
CA LYS A 19 -6.81 -8.55 12.55
C LYS A 19 -6.42 -9.82 11.78
N THR A 20 -5.48 -9.68 10.85
CA THR A 20 -4.94 -10.76 10.02
C THR A 20 -3.42 -10.61 9.94
N GLY A 21 -2.75 -11.61 9.38
CA GLY A 21 -1.31 -11.54 9.11
C GLY A 21 -0.93 -10.36 8.21
N ASP A 22 -1.76 -10.08 7.22
CA ASP A 22 -1.54 -8.96 6.29
C ASP A 22 -1.61 -7.61 7.00
N ARG A 23 -2.55 -7.46 7.91
CA ARG A 23 -2.68 -6.26 8.75
C ARG A 23 -1.46 -6.08 9.65
N THR A 24 -1.02 -7.15 10.29
CA THR A 24 0.18 -7.13 11.15
C THR A 24 1.42 -6.78 10.33
N TYR A 25 1.58 -7.36 9.16
CA TYR A 25 2.67 -7.04 8.25
C TYR A 25 2.68 -5.56 7.88
N THR A 26 1.55 -5.02 7.44
CA THR A 26 1.42 -3.61 7.05
C THR A 26 1.76 -2.69 8.21
N LEU A 27 1.22 -2.96 9.39
CA LEU A 27 1.46 -2.17 10.58
C LEU A 27 2.95 -2.15 10.95
N ASN A 28 3.59 -3.31 10.97
CA ASN A 28 5.01 -3.42 11.27
C ASN A 28 5.87 -2.74 10.20
N LEU A 29 5.50 -2.86 8.93
CA LEU A 29 6.23 -2.24 7.82
C LEU A 29 6.24 -0.72 7.95
N ILE A 30 5.09 -0.09 8.13
CA ILE A 30 5.02 1.38 8.18
C ILE A 30 5.77 1.93 9.39
N HIS A 31 5.71 1.26 10.54
CA HIS A 31 6.46 1.69 11.73
C HIS A 31 7.97 1.44 11.58
N ALA A 32 8.36 0.35 10.95
CA ALA A 32 9.78 0.08 10.66
C ALA A 32 10.37 1.13 9.70
N LEU A 33 9.63 1.46 8.64
CA LEU A 33 10.04 2.49 7.69
C LEU A 33 10.17 3.85 8.38
N ALA A 34 9.26 4.19 9.28
CA ALA A 34 9.33 5.44 10.03
C ALA A 34 10.56 5.53 10.93
N ARG A 35 11.06 4.39 11.41
CA ARG A 35 12.27 4.35 12.24
C ARG A 35 13.56 4.49 11.42
N VAL A 36 13.58 3.98 10.18
CA VAL A 36 14.82 3.87 9.41
C VAL A 36 14.93 4.91 8.30
N ASP A 37 13.85 5.57 7.91
CA ASP A 37 13.83 6.48 6.78
C ASP A 37 13.13 7.79 7.15
N SER A 38 13.88 8.87 7.23
CA SER A 38 13.37 10.23 7.41
C SER A 38 13.48 11.07 6.13
N ARG A 39 13.98 10.48 5.05
CA ARG A 39 14.30 11.19 3.82
C ARG A 39 13.17 11.15 2.80
N ASN A 40 12.60 9.99 2.56
CA ASN A 40 11.53 9.83 1.59
C ASN A 40 10.16 10.21 2.21
N GLY A 41 9.26 10.70 1.37
CA GLY A 41 7.89 10.99 1.78
C GLY A 41 7.00 9.77 1.55
N TYR A 42 6.23 9.42 2.56
CA TYR A 42 5.31 8.28 2.52
C TYR A 42 3.87 8.75 2.55
N LEU A 43 3.09 8.33 1.57
CA LEU A 43 1.67 8.59 1.49
C LEU A 43 0.93 7.28 1.76
N LEU A 44 0.25 7.23 2.89
CA LEU A 44 -0.49 6.05 3.34
C LEU A 44 -1.87 6.10 2.71
N LEU A 45 -2.13 5.21 1.77
CA LEU A 45 -3.33 5.24 0.92
C LEU A 45 -4.39 4.29 1.45
N SER A 46 -5.59 4.82 1.67
CA SER A 46 -6.73 4.04 2.14
C SER A 46 -8.02 4.47 1.45
N ASP A 47 -8.96 3.55 1.32
CA ASP A 47 -10.30 3.81 0.79
C ASP A 47 -11.29 4.28 1.86
N ARG A 48 -10.86 4.29 3.13
CA ARG A 48 -11.66 4.73 4.28
C ARG A 48 -10.76 5.26 5.39
N PRO A 49 -11.31 6.02 6.35
CA PRO A 49 -10.52 6.51 7.47
C PRO A 49 -9.85 5.39 8.26
N VAL A 50 -8.64 5.66 8.73
CA VAL A 50 -7.83 4.75 9.55
C VAL A 50 -7.62 5.42 10.90
N ASP A 51 -7.67 4.62 11.97
CA ASP A 51 -7.35 5.10 13.32
C ASP A 51 -5.92 5.67 13.35
N GLY A 52 -5.82 6.97 13.64
CA GLY A 52 -4.53 7.66 13.67
C GLY A 52 -3.55 7.11 14.68
N SER A 53 -4.04 6.44 15.75
CA SER A 53 -3.17 5.81 16.73
C SER A 53 -2.37 4.62 16.16
N LEU A 54 -2.79 4.06 15.04
CA LEU A 54 -2.09 2.99 14.34
C LEU A 54 -0.95 3.51 13.46
N LEU A 55 -0.94 4.79 13.15
CA LEU A 55 -0.01 5.37 12.17
C LEU A 55 1.22 5.96 12.84
N PRO A 56 2.39 5.93 12.16
CA PRO A 56 3.57 6.58 12.69
C PRO A 56 3.37 8.09 12.87
N ALA A 57 3.88 8.63 13.97
CA ALA A 57 3.86 10.07 14.24
C ALA A 57 5.08 10.77 13.64
N ALA A 58 5.47 10.41 12.43
CA ALA A 58 6.62 10.95 11.72
C ALA A 58 6.16 11.98 10.67
N ASP A 59 6.89 13.08 10.53
CA ASP A 59 6.53 14.19 9.66
C ASP A 59 6.52 13.83 8.17
N ASN A 60 7.25 12.79 7.79
CA ASN A 60 7.33 12.32 6.41
C ASN A 60 6.27 11.27 6.06
N PHE A 61 5.30 11.01 6.96
CA PHE A 61 4.16 10.11 6.75
C PHE A 61 2.85 10.89 6.76
N ARG A 62 2.00 10.68 5.76
CA ARG A 62 0.70 11.32 5.65
C ARG A 62 -0.36 10.35 5.18
N LEU A 63 -1.51 10.33 5.85
CA LEU A 63 -2.68 9.56 5.43
C LEU A 63 -3.41 10.29 4.29
N VAL A 64 -3.73 9.53 3.25
CA VAL A 64 -4.59 9.97 2.15
C VAL A 64 -5.76 9.01 2.03
N VAL A 65 -6.98 9.53 2.21
CA VAL A 65 -8.20 8.73 2.09
C VAL A 65 -8.91 9.11 0.80
N ALA A 66 -9.15 8.11 -0.04
CA ALA A 66 -9.88 8.28 -1.30
C ALA A 66 -10.94 7.17 -1.41
N PRO A 67 -12.22 7.48 -1.19
CA PRO A 67 -13.26 6.46 -1.19
C PRO A 67 -13.37 5.70 -2.51
N ALA A 68 -13.59 4.40 -2.40
CA ALA A 68 -13.89 3.54 -3.54
C ALA A 68 -15.06 2.61 -3.15
N ARG A 69 -16.04 2.46 -4.05
CA ARG A 69 -17.24 1.64 -3.79
C ARG A 69 -16.93 0.15 -3.72
N HIS A 70 -15.85 -0.28 -4.39
CA HIS A 70 -15.50 -1.68 -4.48
C HIS A 70 -13.98 -1.82 -4.61
N PRO A 71 -13.35 -2.87 -4.04
CA PRO A 71 -11.91 -3.08 -4.15
C PRO A 71 -11.38 -3.11 -5.58
N TYR A 72 -12.17 -3.60 -6.53
CA TYR A 72 -11.82 -3.59 -7.94
C TYR A 72 -11.61 -2.16 -8.47
N TRP A 73 -12.52 -1.23 -8.15
CA TRP A 73 -12.40 0.17 -8.58
C TRP A 73 -11.22 0.87 -7.93
N TRP A 74 -10.90 0.50 -6.70
CA TRP A 74 -9.68 0.99 -6.06
C TRP A 74 -8.46 0.63 -6.91
N THR A 75 -8.31 -0.64 -7.24
CA THR A 75 -7.15 -1.15 -7.96
C THR A 75 -7.04 -0.60 -9.38
N VAL A 76 -8.17 -0.49 -10.09
CA VAL A 76 -8.20 -0.17 -11.52
C VAL A 76 -8.25 1.33 -11.78
N ARG A 77 -8.88 2.10 -10.91
CA ARG A 77 -9.13 3.53 -11.12
C ARG A 77 -8.52 4.44 -10.07
N VAL A 78 -8.82 4.19 -8.81
CA VAL A 78 -8.46 5.11 -7.72
C VAL A 78 -6.96 5.13 -7.52
N LEU A 79 -6.34 3.98 -7.40
CA LEU A 79 -4.90 3.87 -7.15
C LEU A 79 -4.06 4.51 -8.27
N PRO A 80 -4.27 4.21 -9.56
CA PRO A 80 -3.55 4.88 -10.64
C PRO A 80 -3.78 6.39 -10.67
N ARG A 81 -5.00 6.85 -10.40
CA ARG A 81 -5.32 8.28 -10.32
C ARG A 81 -4.54 8.97 -9.20
N LEU A 82 -4.55 8.40 -8.00
CA LEU A 82 -3.80 8.93 -6.87
C LEU A 82 -2.31 8.99 -7.15
N ALA A 83 -1.76 7.97 -7.80
CA ALA A 83 -0.35 7.95 -8.15
C ALA A 83 0.02 9.14 -9.05
N GLY A 84 -0.82 9.52 -9.98
CA GLY A 84 -0.64 10.69 -10.83
C GLY A 84 -0.84 12.01 -10.08
N GLU A 85 -1.95 12.15 -9.37
CA GLU A 85 -2.29 13.38 -8.64
C GLU A 85 -1.29 13.70 -7.53
N LEU A 86 -0.83 12.70 -6.82
CA LEU A 86 0.12 12.83 -5.72
C LEU A 86 1.58 12.79 -6.19
N ARG A 87 1.81 12.61 -7.48
CA ARG A 87 3.15 12.52 -8.08
C ARG A 87 4.02 11.48 -7.39
N LEU A 88 3.48 10.28 -7.23
CA LEU A 88 4.19 9.18 -6.60
C LEU A 88 5.27 8.62 -7.53
N ASP A 89 6.44 8.32 -6.98
CA ASP A 89 7.53 7.65 -7.69
C ASP A 89 7.35 6.13 -7.63
N LEU A 90 6.84 5.63 -6.52
CA LEU A 90 6.64 4.20 -6.25
C LEU A 90 5.34 4.01 -5.50
N VAL A 91 4.61 2.95 -5.84
CA VAL A 91 3.45 2.48 -5.08
C VAL A 91 3.69 1.04 -4.66
N HIS A 92 3.59 0.80 -3.36
CA HIS A 92 3.67 -0.54 -2.78
C HIS A 92 2.27 -1.06 -2.46
N VAL A 93 1.95 -2.22 -2.99
CA VAL A 93 0.68 -2.92 -2.73
C VAL A 93 0.96 -4.34 -2.23
N GLN A 94 -0.06 -4.93 -1.60
CA GLN A 94 -0.06 -6.32 -1.25
C GLN A 94 -0.99 -7.07 -2.20
N TYR A 95 -0.50 -8.18 -2.73
CA TYR A 95 -1.19 -9.05 -3.70
C TYR A 95 -1.32 -8.43 -5.10
N LEU A 96 -2.50 -7.96 -5.47
CA LEU A 96 -2.80 -7.64 -6.86
C LEU A 96 -3.00 -6.15 -7.09
N ALA A 97 -2.32 -5.62 -8.09
CA ALA A 97 -2.67 -4.36 -8.74
C ALA A 97 -2.39 -4.47 -10.23
N TRP A 98 -3.20 -3.77 -11.01
CA TRP A 98 -3.06 -3.76 -12.47
C TRP A 98 -2.03 -2.72 -12.91
N SER A 99 -2.04 -1.58 -12.25
CA SER A 99 -1.20 -0.45 -12.61
C SER A 99 -1.12 0.54 -11.45
N ALA A 100 0.03 1.17 -11.31
CA ALA A 100 0.22 2.33 -10.46
C ALA A 100 0.24 3.64 -11.26
N GLY A 101 -0.38 3.66 -12.44
CA GLY A 101 -0.33 4.83 -13.32
C GLY A 101 1.10 5.16 -13.72
N PRO A 102 1.56 6.42 -13.49
CA PRO A 102 2.93 6.83 -13.83
C PRO A 102 3.98 6.35 -12.84
N ALA A 103 3.59 5.83 -11.67
CA ALA A 103 4.50 5.34 -10.65
C ALA A 103 4.97 3.92 -10.94
N LYS A 104 6.12 3.55 -10.38
CA LYS A 104 6.56 2.16 -10.34
C LYS A 104 5.72 1.38 -9.35
N LEU A 105 5.40 0.14 -9.68
CA LEU A 105 4.60 -0.74 -8.84
C LEU A 105 5.49 -1.79 -8.18
N LEU A 106 5.42 -1.85 -6.85
CA LEU A 106 6.02 -2.89 -6.04
C LEU A 106 4.92 -3.72 -5.38
N THR A 107 4.94 -5.01 -5.60
CA THR A 107 3.94 -5.93 -5.03
C THR A 107 4.60 -6.89 -4.06
N THR A 108 4.06 -6.98 -2.85
CA THR A 108 4.40 -8.03 -1.90
C THR A 108 3.40 -9.17 -2.04
N VAL A 109 3.91 -10.37 -2.27
CA VAL A 109 3.11 -11.60 -2.33
C VAL A 109 3.43 -12.41 -1.08
N HIS A 110 2.46 -12.52 -0.17
CA HIS A 110 2.64 -13.21 1.12
C HIS A 110 2.60 -14.73 0.98
N ASP A 111 1.83 -15.24 0.00
CA ASP A 111 1.62 -16.66 -0.21
C ASP A 111 1.57 -16.97 -1.70
N ALA A 112 2.44 -17.85 -2.15
CA ALA A 112 2.51 -18.32 -3.53
C ALA A 112 1.99 -19.76 -3.66
N THR A 113 1.25 -20.27 -2.69
CA THR A 113 0.74 -21.64 -2.69
C THR A 113 -0.08 -21.96 -3.95
N PHE A 114 -0.81 -20.98 -4.46
CA PHE A 114 -1.58 -21.12 -5.70
C PHE A 114 -0.71 -21.46 -6.92
N ALA A 115 0.56 -21.05 -6.92
CA ALA A 115 1.50 -21.33 -8.02
C ALA A 115 2.25 -22.65 -7.81
N VAL A 116 2.51 -23.03 -6.55
CA VAL A 116 3.28 -24.23 -6.20
C VAL A 116 2.39 -25.45 -5.98
N LEU A 117 1.22 -25.25 -5.38
CA LEU A 117 0.23 -26.30 -5.06
C LEU A 117 -1.16 -25.90 -5.58
N PRO A 118 -1.35 -25.78 -6.90
CA PRO A 118 -2.61 -25.31 -7.47
C PRO A 118 -3.81 -26.21 -7.14
N GLU A 119 -3.57 -27.49 -6.82
CA GLU A 119 -4.61 -28.47 -6.45
C GLU A 119 -5.26 -28.15 -5.09
N THR A 120 -4.64 -27.34 -4.25
CA THR A 120 -5.21 -26.96 -2.95
C THR A 120 -6.27 -25.86 -3.07
N PHE A 121 -6.44 -25.27 -4.25
CA PHE A 121 -7.42 -24.23 -4.51
C PHE A 121 -8.60 -24.76 -5.33
N PRO A 122 -9.84 -24.35 -5.00
CA PRO A 122 -10.99 -24.77 -5.78
C PRO A 122 -10.89 -24.25 -7.21
N ARG A 123 -11.18 -25.13 -8.15
CA ARG A 123 -11.33 -24.75 -9.56
C ARG A 123 -12.61 -23.91 -9.70
N ARG A 124 -12.47 -22.72 -10.20
CA ARG A 124 -13.61 -21.88 -10.60
C ARG A 124 -14.02 -22.20 -12.03
#